data_66a900c92c55ab62182bbd9f06cdde13
#
_entry.id   66a900c92c55ab62182bbd9f06cdde13
#
_cell.length_a   1.000
_cell.length_b   1.000
_cell.length_c   1.000
_cell.angle_alpha   90.00
_cell.angle_beta   90.00
_cell.angle_gamma   90.00
#
_symmetry.space_group_name_H-M   'P 1'
#
loop_
_entity.id
_entity.type
_entity.pdbx_description
1 polymer ?
#
loop_
_entity_poly.entity_id
_entity_poly.type
_entity_poly.pdbx_seq_one_letter_code
_entity_poly.pdbx_strand_id
1 'polypeptide(L)'
;GEIISIDGHTGNIYVGEIDLITPEFSPEFEIFMTWVDKERRLKVRSNAETTLDSKTALRLGAQGIGLCRTEHMFFRDDKIALMREMIVSPNIEQREKALKQLLPIHKEDFKDILRIMNGYPVNIRLLDPPLHEFLPQKEEDKYLLAQQLNLPWVVIEKRLHALHEVNPMLGHRGCRLGITFPEIYEM
;
A
#
# COMPACT_ATOMS: atom_id res chain seq x y z
N GLY A 1 3.44 23.23 -23.30
CA GLY A 1 3.92 22.02 -23.91
C GLY A 1 2.87 21.45 -24.86
N GLU A 2 3.29 20.69 -25.86
CA GLU A 2 2.37 19.97 -26.74
C GLU A 2 1.92 18.67 -26.09
N ILE A 3 0.69 18.26 -26.36
CA ILE A 3 0.17 16.95 -25.94
C ILE A 3 0.60 15.91 -26.98
N ILE A 4 1.11 14.79 -26.51
CA ILE A 4 1.48 13.65 -27.35
C ILE A 4 0.85 12.38 -26.79
N SER A 5 0.50 11.45 -27.67
CA SER A 5 0.07 10.09 -27.30
C SER A 5 1.14 9.09 -27.71
N ILE A 6 1.43 8.12 -26.85
CA ILE A 6 2.48 7.12 -27.06
C ILE A 6 1.85 5.73 -27.06
N ASP A 7 2.09 4.98 -28.14
CA ASP A 7 1.79 3.55 -28.19
C ASP A 7 2.99 2.75 -27.66
N GLY A 8 2.90 2.27 -26.46
CA GLY A 8 3.98 1.51 -25.80
C GLY A 8 4.23 0.13 -26.44
N HIS A 9 3.33 -0.39 -27.27
CA HIS A 9 3.50 -1.67 -27.96
C HIS A 9 4.32 -1.52 -29.25
N THR A 10 4.00 -0.52 -30.04
CA THR A 10 4.68 -0.28 -31.33
C THR A 10 5.83 0.73 -31.22
N GLY A 11 5.87 1.53 -30.14
CA GLY A 11 6.80 2.64 -29.97
C GLY A 11 6.43 3.89 -30.78
N ASN A 12 5.26 3.93 -31.40
CA ASN A 12 4.82 5.07 -32.18
C ASN A 12 4.42 6.25 -31.28
N ILE A 13 4.70 7.45 -31.75
CA ILE A 13 4.34 8.71 -31.09
C ILE A 13 3.40 9.47 -32.03
N TYR A 14 2.29 9.91 -31.49
CA TYR A 14 1.26 10.68 -32.17
C TYR A 14 1.17 12.08 -31.58
N VAL A 15 1.01 13.08 -32.40
CA VAL A 15 0.76 14.45 -31.95
C VAL A 15 -0.71 14.59 -31.57
N GLY A 16 -0.98 15.13 -30.38
CA GLY A 16 -2.32 15.31 -29.86
C GLY A 16 -2.78 14.19 -28.94
N GLU A 17 -3.97 14.35 -28.41
CA GLU A 17 -4.67 13.36 -27.59
C GLU A 17 -5.43 12.40 -28.50
N ILE A 18 -5.21 11.11 -28.30
CA ILE A 18 -5.93 10.04 -29.02
C ILE A 18 -6.89 9.37 -28.04
N ASP A 19 -8.10 9.09 -28.48
CA ASP A 19 -9.10 8.36 -27.72
C ASP A 19 -8.57 6.99 -27.31
N LEU A 20 -8.61 6.69 -26.01
CA LEU A 20 -8.19 5.42 -25.45
C LEU A 20 -9.39 4.46 -25.34
N ILE A 21 -9.22 3.26 -25.85
CA ILE A 21 -10.20 2.19 -25.70
C ILE A 21 -9.81 1.36 -24.49
N THR A 22 -10.71 1.23 -23.52
CA THR A 22 -10.54 0.28 -22.43
C THR A 22 -10.76 -1.12 -22.99
N PRO A 23 -9.76 -2.02 -22.95
CA PRO A 23 -9.93 -3.37 -23.46
C PRO A 23 -10.98 -4.12 -22.63
N GLU A 24 -12.00 -4.64 -23.29
CA GLU A 24 -12.99 -5.54 -22.73
C GLU A 24 -12.73 -6.98 -23.20
N PHE A 25 -13.12 -7.94 -22.40
CA PHE A 25 -13.03 -9.33 -22.81
C PHE A 25 -14.06 -9.62 -23.89
N SER A 26 -13.63 -10.27 -24.98
CA SER A 26 -14.55 -10.71 -26.00
C SER A 26 -15.37 -11.91 -25.48
N PRO A 27 -16.58 -12.14 -26.03
CA PRO A 27 -17.37 -13.31 -25.70
C PRO A 27 -16.63 -14.65 -25.91
N GLU A 28 -15.78 -14.71 -26.94
CA GLU A 28 -14.96 -15.89 -27.23
C GLU A 28 -13.91 -16.12 -26.14
N PHE A 29 -13.31 -15.03 -25.61
CA PHE A 29 -12.38 -15.12 -24.51
C PHE A 29 -13.06 -15.63 -23.24
N GLU A 30 -14.27 -15.16 -22.94
CA GLU A 30 -15.05 -15.65 -21.80
C GLU A 30 -15.37 -17.15 -21.92
N ILE A 31 -15.78 -17.60 -23.11
CA ILE A 31 -16.01 -19.02 -23.39
C ILE A 31 -14.71 -19.82 -23.19
N PHE A 32 -13.60 -19.34 -23.74
CA PHE A 32 -12.30 -19.99 -23.56
C PHE A 32 -11.92 -20.10 -22.08
N MET A 33 -12.12 -19.03 -21.30
CA MET A 33 -11.84 -19.05 -19.86
C MET A 33 -12.72 -20.04 -19.09
N THR A 34 -13.97 -20.31 -19.54
CA THR A 34 -14.80 -21.35 -18.91
C THR A 34 -14.21 -22.75 -19.12
N TRP A 35 -13.57 -23.00 -20.26
CA TRP A 35 -12.87 -24.28 -20.50
C TRP A 35 -11.62 -24.39 -19.62
N VAL A 36 -10.81 -23.33 -19.56
CA VAL A 36 -9.63 -23.25 -18.67
C VAL A 36 -10.03 -23.53 -17.22
N ASP A 37 -11.11 -22.92 -16.75
CA ASP A 37 -11.59 -23.08 -15.37
C ASP A 37 -12.05 -24.51 -15.03
N LYS A 38 -12.50 -25.28 -16.02
CA LYS A 38 -12.86 -26.70 -15.84
C LYS A 38 -11.63 -27.59 -15.71
N GLU A 39 -10.55 -27.28 -16.42
CA GLU A 39 -9.36 -28.13 -16.49
C GLU A 39 -8.32 -27.77 -15.41
N ARG A 40 -8.27 -26.51 -14.97
CA ARG A 40 -7.27 -26.09 -13.99
C ARG A 40 -7.52 -26.68 -12.60
N ARG A 41 -6.46 -27.15 -11.97
CA ARG A 41 -6.48 -27.66 -10.59
C ARG A 41 -6.17 -26.57 -9.56
N LEU A 42 -5.37 -25.59 -9.94
CA LEU A 42 -4.94 -24.50 -9.05
C LEU A 42 -5.85 -23.29 -9.24
N LYS A 43 -6.08 -22.59 -8.15
CA LYS A 43 -6.81 -21.33 -8.14
C LYS A 43 -5.84 -20.16 -8.35
N VAL A 44 -6.31 -19.10 -8.99
CA VAL A 44 -5.54 -17.87 -9.19
C VAL A 44 -5.93 -16.86 -8.11
N ARG A 45 -4.93 -16.32 -7.42
CA ARG A 45 -5.11 -15.23 -6.46
C ARG A 45 -4.33 -14.02 -6.92
N SER A 46 -4.94 -12.84 -6.82
CA SER A 46 -4.34 -11.57 -7.20
C SER A 46 -3.67 -10.89 -6.01
N ASN A 47 -2.77 -9.97 -6.27
CA ASN A 47 -2.38 -8.93 -5.30
C ASN A 47 -3.43 -7.82 -5.36
N ALA A 48 -3.89 -7.35 -4.20
CA ALA A 48 -4.83 -6.23 -4.10
C ALA A 48 -4.73 -5.59 -2.72
N GLU A 49 -4.61 -4.28 -2.68
CA GLU A 49 -4.46 -3.49 -1.46
C GLU A 49 -5.59 -2.46 -1.27
N THR A 50 -6.40 -2.25 -2.31
CA THR A 50 -7.51 -1.29 -2.28
C THR A 50 -8.84 -1.96 -2.66
N THR A 51 -9.93 -1.26 -2.40
CA THR A 51 -11.28 -1.66 -2.85
C THR A 51 -11.37 -1.74 -4.36
N LEU A 52 -10.69 -0.83 -5.07
CA LEU A 52 -10.66 -0.82 -6.53
C LEU A 52 -9.91 -2.02 -7.08
N ASP A 53 -8.73 -2.33 -6.52
CA ASP A 53 -7.93 -3.49 -6.93
C ASP A 53 -8.70 -4.78 -6.70
N SER A 54 -9.38 -4.91 -5.54
CA SER A 54 -10.16 -6.08 -5.19
C SER A 54 -11.32 -6.31 -6.16
N LYS A 55 -12.07 -5.24 -6.51
CA LYS A 55 -13.14 -5.30 -7.53
C LYS A 55 -12.58 -5.68 -8.90
N THR A 56 -11.46 -5.08 -9.28
CA THR A 56 -10.81 -5.38 -10.56
C THR A 56 -10.32 -6.82 -10.61
N ALA A 57 -9.71 -7.31 -9.54
CA ALA A 57 -9.26 -8.69 -9.42
C ALA A 57 -10.42 -9.69 -9.61
N LEU A 58 -11.56 -9.47 -8.94
CA LEU A 58 -12.75 -10.31 -9.10
C LEU A 58 -13.30 -10.25 -10.52
N ARG A 59 -13.41 -9.05 -11.11
CA ARG A 59 -13.86 -8.88 -12.50
C ARG A 59 -12.98 -9.64 -13.48
N LEU A 60 -11.69 -9.73 -13.23
CA LEU A 60 -10.71 -10.45 -14.03
C LEU A 60 -10.62 -11.95 -13.70
N GLY A 61 -11.52 -12.47 -12.83
CA GLY A 61 -11.63 -13.89 -12.52
C GLY A 61 -10.67 -14.38 -11.43
N ALA A 62 -10.10 -13.50 -10.61
CA ALA A 62 -9.33 -13.92 -9.46
C ALA A 62 -10.22 -14.62 -8.42
N GLN A 63 -9.70 -15.68 -7.81
CA GLN A 63 -10.41 -16.52 -6.84
C GLN A 63 -9.89 -16.28 -5.41
N GLY A 64 -9.42 -15.08 -5.15
CA GLY A 64 -8.94 -14.63 -3.86
C GLY A 64 -7.84 -13.58 -3.97
N ILE A 65 -7.44 -13.04 -2.82
CA ILE A 65 -6.26 -12.20 -2.69
C ILE A 65 -5.12 -13.07 -2.14
N GLY A 66 -4.03 -13.16 -2.91
CA GLY A 66 -2.83 -13.90 -2.54
C GLY A 66 -1.87 -13.08 -1.69
N LEU A 67 -1.91 -11.75 -1.85
CA LEU A 67 -1.14 -10.82 -1.04
C LEU A 67 -1.85 -9.47 -0.97
N CYS A 68 -2.19 -9.07 0.24
CA CYS A 68 -2.59 -7.71 0.59
C CYS A 68 -1.46 -7.10 1.43
N ARG A 69 -0.78 -6.08 0.89
CA ARG A 69 0.31 -5.37 1.57
C ARG A 69 -0.26 -4.23 2.39
N THR A 70 -0.25 -4.37 3.71
CA THR A 70 -0.83 -3.35 4.60
C THR A 70 -0.11 -2.01 4.53
N GLU A 71 1.19 -2.01 4.24
CA GLU A 71 1.98 -0.79 4.07
C GLU A 71 1.43 0.15 3.00
N HIS A 72 0.90 -0.39 1.89
CA HIS A 72 0.34 0.42 0.81
C HIS A 72 -0.91 1.19 1.24
N MET A 73 -1.64 0.69 2.23
CA MET A 73 -2.81 1.37 2.78
C MET A 73 -2.44 2.64 3.57
N PHE A 74 -1.20 2.73 4.08
CA PHE A 74 -0.73 3.87 4.88
C PHE A 74 -0.15 5.02 4.05
N PHE A 75 0.11 4.83 2.75
CA PHE A 75 0.62 5.90 1.89
C PHE A 75 -0.45 6.90 1.42
N ARG A 76 -1.70 6.71 1.78
CA ARG A 76 -2.76 7.68 1.50
C ARG A 76 -2.60 8.92 2.38
N ASP A 77 -2.95 10.09 1.84
CA ASP A 77 -2.73 11.38 2.48
C ASP A 77 -3.36 11.51 3.87
N ASP A 78 -4.52 10.88 4.07
CA ASP A 78 -5.25 10.86 5.33
C ASP A 78 -4.56 10.04 6.44
N LYS A 79 -3.66 9.13 6.10
CA LYS A 79 -3.01 8.20 7.03
C LYS A 79 -1.52 8.43 7.18
N ILE A 80 -0.86 8.87 6.11
CA ILE A 80 0.60 9.00 6.11
C ILE A 80 1.09 9.97 7.20
N ALA A 81 0.32 11.01 7.50
CA ALA A 81 0.63 11.96 8.57
C ALA A 81 0.63 11.28 9.95
N LEU A 82 -0.41 10.48 10.25
CA LEU A 82 -0.52 9.72 11.51
C LEU A 82 0.55 8.62 11.61
N MET A 83 0.85 7.97 10.49
CA MET A 83 1.94 6.97 10.43
C MET A 83 3.29 7.60 10.72
N ARG A 84 3.58 8.77 10.15
CA ARG A 84 4.80 9.55 10.43
C ARG A 84 4.85 10.02 11.89
N GLU A 85 3.73 10.50 12.44
CA GLU A 85 3.63 10.85 13.86
C GLU A 85 3.97 9.65 14.75
N MET A 86 3.39 8.50 14.47
CA MET A 86 3.68 7.26 15.18
C MET A 86 5.18 6.89 15.14
N ILE A 87 5.79 6.96 13.96
CA ILE A 87 7.20 6.57 13.75
C ILE A 87 8.16 7.49 14.49
N VAL A 88 7.95 8.80 14.46
CA VAL A 88 8.87 9.78 15.08
C VAL A 88 8.58 10.03 16.56
N SER A 89 7.50 9.44 17.10
CA SER A 89 7.13 9.59 18.51
C SER A 89 8.28 9.18 19.43
N PRO A 90 8.66 10.01 20.41
CA PRO A 90 9.79 9.75 21.30
C PRO A 90 9.51 8.68 22.35
N ASN A 91 8.25 8.42 22.66
CA ASN A 91 7.83 7.47 23.71
C ASN A 91 6.60 6.67 23.28
N ILE A 92 6.32 5.61 24.04
CA ILE A 92 5.22 4.69 23.77
C ILE A 92 3.86 5.37 23.87
N GLU A 93 3.64 6.28 24.82
CA GLU A 93 2.36 6.95 25.03
C GLU A 93 1.93 7.77 23.81
N GLN A 94 2.84 8.53 23.24
CA GLN A 94 2.58 9.32 22.03
C GLN A 94 2.38 8.42 20.81
N ARG A 95 3.12 7.31 20.73
CA ARG A 95 2.96 6.32 19.67
C ARG A 95 1.59 5.66 19.73
N GLU A 96 1.17 5.20 20.89
CA GLU A 96 -0.17 4.63 21.10
C GLU A 96 -1.30 5.62 20.77
N LYS A 97 -1.10 6.91 21.06
CA LYS A 97 -2.06 7.95 20.68
C LYS A 97 -2.26 8.04 19.17
N ALA A 98 -1.17 8.00 18.39
CA ALA A 98 -1.24 7.99 16.95
C ALA A 98 -1.88 6.68 16.43
N LEU A 99 -1.52 5.53 16.99
CA LEU A 99 -2.11 4.23 16.65
C LEU A 99 -3.61 4.18 16.93
N LYS A 100 -4.07 4.74 18.04
CA LYS A 100 -5.52 4.84 18.37
C LYS A 100 -6.30 5.67 17.33
N GLN A 101 -5.67 6.62 16.66
CA GLN A 101 -6.28 7.39 15.58
C GLN A 101 -6.24 6.62 14.25
N LEU A 102 -5.18 5.84 13.99
CA LEU A 102 -5.04 5.02 12.80
C LEU A 102 -6.00 3.83 12.79
N LEU A 103 -6.21 3.19 13.94
CA LEU A 103 -6.99 1.96 14.08
C LEU A 103 -8.38 2.02 13.42
N PRO A 104 -9.25 3.03 13.68
CA PRO A 104 -10.58 3.04 13.07
C PRO A 104 -10.52 3.17 11.55
N ILE A 105 -9.58 3.94 11.02
CA ILE A 105 -9.40 4.16 9.58
C ILE A 105 -8.91 2.86 8.92
N HIS A 106 -7.92 2.24 9.51
CA HIS A 106 -7.34 0.99 9.01
C HIS A 106 -8.34 -0.18 9.08
N LYS A 107 -9.15 -0.22 10.13
CA LYS A 107 -10.24 -1.19 10.28
C LYS A 107 -11.28 -1.08 9.17
N GLU A 108 -11.65 0.14 8.74
CA GLU A 108 -12.59 0.32 7.62
C GLU A 108 -11.99 -0.15 6.29
N ASP A 109 -10.70 0.07 6.02
CA ASP A 109 -10.06 -0.47 4.81
C ASP A 109 -10.19 -2.00 4.74
N PHE A 110 -9.89 -2.70 5.84
CA PHE A 110 -10.04 -4.15 5.87
C PHE A 110 -11.49 -4.59 5.71
N LYS A 111 -12.43 -3.93 6.37
CA LYS A 111 -13.85 -4.23 6.21
C LYS A 111 -14.29 -4.10 4.76
N ASP A 112 -13.86 -3.06 4.06
CA ASP A 112 -14.24 -2.82 2.68
C ASP A 112 -13.65 -3.88 1.74
N ILE A 113 -12.38 -4.23 1.91
CA ILE A 113 -11.77 -5.32 1.14
C ILE A 113 -12.47 -6.64 1.44
N LEU A 114 -12.72 -6.98 2.72
CA LEU A 114 -13.36 -8.23 3.10
C LEU A 114 -14.81 -8.33 2.66
N ARG A 115 -15.56 -7.20 2.59
CA ARG A 115 -16.91 -7.17 2.01
C ARG A 115 -16.90 -7.49 0.53
N ILE A 116 -15.96 -6.91 -0.23
CA ILE A 116 -15.82 -7.17 -1.66
C ILE A 116 -15.41 -8.63 -1.89
N MET A 117 -14.51 -9.14 -1.08
CA MET A 117 -13.96 -10.49 -1.19
C MET A 117 -14.80 -11.54 -0.43
N ASN A 118 -16.04 -11.23 -0.08
CA ASN A 118 -16.89 -12.16 0.65
C ASN A 118 -17.00 -13.52 -0.06
N GLY A 119 -16.68 -14.60 0.65
CA GLY A 119 -16.62 -15.96 0.10
C GLY A 119 -15.30 -16.35 -0.57
N TYR A 120 -14.34 -15.42 -0.69
CA TYR A 120 -13.01 -15.66 -1.25
C TYR A 120 -11.92 -15.52 -0.19
N PRO A 121 -10.85 -16.32 -0.26
CA PRO A 121 -9.73 -16.19 0.69
C PRO A 121 -8.95 -14.90 0.46
N VAL A 122 -8.57 -14.26 1.57
CA VAL A 122 -7.73 -13.07 1.58
C VAL A 122 -6.51 -13.33 2.45
N ASN A 123 -5.32 -13.24 1.87
CA ASN A 123 -4.06 -13.36 2.59
C ASN A 123 -3.49 -11.97 2.85
N ILE A 124 -3.44 -11.56 4.11
CA ILE A 124 -3.00 -10.24 4.54
C ILE A 124 -1.57 -10.37 5.09
N ARG A 125 -0.65 -9.57 4.56
CA ARG A 125 0.68 -9.40 5.14
C ARG A 125 0.63 -8.29 6.18
N LEU A 126 1.06 -8.57 7.39
CA LEU A 126 1.28 -7.55 8.40
C LEU A 126 2.37 -6.58 7.94
N LEU A 127 2.48 -5.43 8.60
CA LEU A 127 3.45 -4.38 8.23
C LEU A 127 4.87 -4.98 8.11
N ASP A 128 5.45 -4.89 6.92
CA ASP A 128 6.74 -5.53 6.62
C ASP A 128 7.89 -4.53 6.43
N PRO A 129 7.74 -3.39 5.70
CA PRO A 129 8.87 -2.54 5.37
C PRO A 129 9.44 -1.81 6.60
N PRO A 130 10.72 -1.40 6.54
CA PRO A 130 11.32 -0.55 7.56
C PRO A 130 10.58 0.78 7.70
N LEU A 131 10.52 1.30 8.93
CA LEU A 131 9.76 2.51 9.23
C LEU A 131 10.24 3.75 8.47
N HIS A 132 11.52 3.81 8.10
CA HIS A 132 12.06 4.95 7.36
C HIS A 132 11.47 5.12 5.96
N GLU A 133 10.88 4.08 5.36
CA GLU A 133 10.24 4.18 4.04
C GLU A 133 8.99 5.08 4.04
N PHE A 134 8.34 5.25 5.21
CA PHE A 134 7.21 6.17 5.36
C PHE A 134 7.62 7.62 5.56
N LEU A 135 8.91 7.87 5.83
CA LEU A 135 9.41 9.18 6.19
C LEU A 135 9.82 9.98 4.94
N PRO A 136 9.66 11.31 4.97
CA PRO A 136 10.01 12.14 3.85
C PRO A 136 11.52 12.11 3.59
N GLN A 137 11.90 12.11 2.31
CA GLN A 137 13.30 12.12 1.89
C GLN A 137 13.83 13.53 1.66
N LYS A 138 12.98 14.44 1.16
CA LYS A 138 13.36 15.82 0.87
C LYS A 138 13.43 16.65 2.15
N GLU A 139 14.46 17.51 2.26
CA GLU A 139 14.64 18.37 3.41
C GLU A 139 13.43 19.27 3.71
N GLU A 140 12.82 19.83 2.67
CA GLU A 140 11.63 20.68 2.79
C GLU A 140 10.48 19.93 3.49
N ASP A 141 10.23 18.69 3.07
CA ASP A 141 9.16 17.86 3.64
C ASP A 141 9.48 17.40 5.08
N LYS A 142 10.76 17.23 5.41
CA LYS A 142 11.20 16.96 6.79
C LYS A 142 10.96 18.15 7.71
N TYR A 143 11.21 19.37 7.22
CA TYR A 143 10.89 20.61 7.95
C TYR A 143 9.38 20.76 8.17
N LEU A 144 8.57 20.48 7.13
CA LEU A 144 7.12 20.49 7.27
C LEU A 144 6.64 19.47 8.30
N LEU A 145 7.23 18.29 8.33
CA LEU A 145 6.94 17.26 9.33
C LEU A 145 7.24 17.76 10.75
N ALA A 146 8.39 18.41 10.95
CA ALA A 146 8.75 18.99 12.24
C ALA A 146 7.75 20.05 12.72
N GLN A 147 7.29 20.93 11.82
CA GLN A 147 6.27 21.93 12.09
C GLN A 147 4.91 21.29 12.42
N GLN A 148 4.46 20.32 11.62
CA GLN A 148 3.18 19.63 11.83
C GLN A 148 3.12 18.93 13.18
N LEU A 149 4.23 18.33 13.61
CA LEU A 149 4.31 17.60 14.87
C LEU A 149 4.69 18.52 16.07
N ASN A 150 4.94 19.80 15.81
CA ASN A 150 5.41 20.76 16.81
C ASN A 150 6.64 20.25 17.58
N LEU A 151 7.57 19.62 16.86
CA LEU A 151 8.81 19.09 17.41
C LEU A 151 10.01 19.90 16.90
N PRO A 152 11.04 20.10 17.74
CA PRO A 152 12.28 20.73 17.29
C PRO A 152 12.94 19.95 16.15
N TRP A 153 13.46 20.67 15.16
CA TRP A 153 14.15 20.07 14.01
C TRP A 153 15.20 19.02 14.42
N VAL A 154 16.02 19.36 15.41
CA VAL A 154 17.09 18.47 15.91
C VAL A 154 16.54 17.11 16.39
N VAL A 155 15.34 17.08 16.94
CA VAL A 155 14.69 15.84 17.39
C VAL A 155 14.28 14.99 16.19
N ILE A 156 13.67 15.62 15.19
CA ILE A 156 13.27 14.93 13.95
C ILE A 156 14.50 14.39 13.21
N GLU A 157 15.50 15.22 12.99
CA GLU A 157 16.74 14.85 12.31
C GLU A 157 17.43 13.65 13.00
N LYS A 158 17.58 13.69 14.31
CA LYS A 158 18.14 12.59 15.09
C LYS A 158 17.35 11.29 14.93
N ARG A 159 16.01 11.37 14.90
CA ARG A 159 15.12 10.21 14.68
C ARG A 159 15.25 9.66 13.26
N LEU A 160 15.21 10.52 12.26
CA LEU A 160 15.39 10.15 10.87
C LEU A 160 16.72 9.42 10.65
N HIS A 161 17.79 9.96 11.22
CA HIS A 161 19.12 9.34 11.14
C HIS A 161 19.18 7.98 11.86
N ALA A 162 18.56 7.86 13.03
CA ALA A 162 18.53 6.61 13.79
C ALA A 162 17.70 5.51 13.13
N LEU A 163 16.72 5.86 12.28
CA LEU A 163 15.87 4.92 11.56
C LEU A 163 16.42 4.60 10.16
N HIS A 164 17.41 5.34 9.69
CA HIS A 164 17.99 5.09 8.37
C HIS A 164 18.78 3.77 8.36
N GLU A 165 18.50 2.94 7.38
CA GLU A 165 19.14 1.65 7.22
C GLU A 165 19.92 1.57 5.92
N VAL A 166 21.13 1.03 6.00
CA VAL A 166 22.01 0.86 4.82
C VAL A 166 21.48 -0.25 3.92
N ASN A 167 20.94 -1.31 4.52
CA ASN A 167 20.31 -2.41 3.79
C ASN A 167 18.90 -2.70 4.35
N PRO A 168 17.84 -2.22 3.68
CA PRO A 168 16.47 -2.44 4.14
C PRO A 168 16.06 -3.92 4.27
N MET A 169 16.69 -4.82 3.50
CA MET A 169 16.37 -6.24 3.54
C MET A 169 16.85 -6.93 4.83
N LEU A 170 17.94 -6.44 5.40
CA LEU A 170 18.54 -6.97 6.64
C LEU A 170 18.19 -6.14 7.87
N GLY A 171 17.53 -5.01 7.67
CA GLY A 171 17.25 -4.01 8.67
C GLY A 171 16.11 -4.35 9.62
N HIS A 172 15.67 -3.33 10.34
CA HIS A 172 14.64 -3.38 11.36
C HIS A 172 13.25 -3.36 10.73
N ARG A 173 12.78 -4.52 10.29
CA ARG A 173 11.52 -4.73 9.58
C ARG A 173 10.85 -6.05 9.96
N GLY A 174 9.59 -6.24 9.56
CA GLY A 174 8.84 -7.47 9.73
C GLY A 174 8.82 -7.94 11.19
N CYS A 175 9.15 -9.19 11.45
CA CYS A 175 9.13 -9.76 12.80
C CYS A 175 10.10 -9.07 13.77
N ARG A 176 11.25 -8.55 13.29
CA ARG A 176 12.17 -7.76 14.15
C ARG A 176 11.51 -6.46 14.63
N LEU A 177 10.77 -5.80 13.75
CA LEU A 177 9.99 -4.62 14.10
C LEU A 177 8.91 -4.96 15.12
N GLY A 178 8.20 -6.10 14.96
CA GLY A 178 7.18 -6.57 15.88
C GLY A 178 7.68 -6.93 17.27
N ILE A 179 8.96 -7.31 17.40
CA ILE A 179 9.58 -7.55 18.72
C ILE A 179 9.85 -6.23 19.45
N THR A 180 10.28 -5.19 18.73
CA THR A 180 10.67 -3.89 19.33
C THR A 180 9.52 -2.92 19.48
N PHE A 181 8.50 -3.03 18.62
CA PHE A 181 7.31 -2.16 18.61
C PHE A 181 6.04 -3.02 18.49
N PRO A 182 5.74 -3.89 19.48
CA PRO A 182 4.61 -4.81 19.40
C PRO A 182 3.27 -4.10 19.25
N GLU A 183 3.15 -2.89 19.79
CA GLU A 183 1.94 -2.06 19.72
C GLU A 183 1.50 -1.72 18.28
N ILE A 184 2.42 -1.71 17.33
CA ILE A 184 2.11 -1.51 15.90
C ILE A 184 1.32 -2.71 15.35
N TYR A 185 1.65 -3.91 15.81
CA TYR A 185 1.03 -5.15 15.34
C TYR A 185 -0.21 -5.54 16.14
N GLU A 186 -0.35 -5.00 17.34
CA GLU A 186 -1.56 -5.14 18.16
C GLU A 186 -2.72 -4.28 17.62
N MET A 187 -2.42 -3.18 16.93
CA MET A 187 -3.41 -2.37 16.22
C MET A 187 -4.09 -3.17 15.11
#